data_45fdc354a0fa74d1dd963f57053efbac
#
_entry.id   45fdc354a0fa74d1dd963f57053efbac
#
_cell.length_a   1.000
_cell.length_b   1.000
_cell.length_c   1.000
_cell.angle_alpha   90.00
_cell.angle_beta   90.00
_cell.angle_gamma   90.00
#
_symmetry.space_group_name_H-M   'P 1'
#
loop_
_entity.id
_entity.type
_entity.pdbx_description
1 polymer ?
#
loop_
_entity_poly.entity_id
_entity_poly.type
_entity_poly.pdbx_seq_one_letter_code
_entity_poly.pdbx_strand_id
1 'polypeptide(L)'
;MLLAVAFRAWRLDVPFVDAHSWRQVTNADVARIWTEGPIDFFYPAVSWGGPDGRVGLEFPLLHLLIALAWRAVGISDVAGRAVPALFSVATVWLTYRLGARLLDVAAGRSAAFLLAVSPSVVYFGRTPLSDTPMLTFSVGAVLGYVAYAQNGAAWMALAGATSLALAGLVKIPAILVLGPIAVIGWLRHGWAVWRDPWFTAAPLGALGAVGLWYLHADQIFLETGLTQAIFRPSGTYPAEIAQWAGVFTTVSHWTRPHHLTWEVASQLLTQFWELHLTPAFAVVTIVGLLRWHWPWRGRLVVDVWMLAATALVVVSLQGQIFHEFHQLPALPPLALYFGMGAAPLFDARSYARFPTWPRRLAVAGAAALVTWVAVRGFVDSGVIRRLYRPEHLNTALIDAGAAIDARTPKDALLATVEYERYGSNSPMVLYFAHRRGWSFDATSISPGLIAYLHADRGVCYVAVADWSTLETLRPDVIDFLTPYPHVDLPYTDSSYQLVDLGCGGAGPAAGGAAPRAMLERR
;
A
#
# COMPACT_ATOMS: atom_id res chain seq x y z
N MET A 1 14.50 3.49 -19.00
CA MET A 1 13.12 2.96 -19.09
C MET A 1 13.07 1.44 -19.23
N LEU A 2 13.83 0.81 -20.14
CA LEU A 2 13.81 -0.67 -20.30
C LEU A 2 14.06 -1.42 -18.97
N LEU A 3 15.05 -1.02 -18.18
CA LEU A 3 15.30 -1.60 -16.85
C LEU A 3 14.10 -1.43 -15.91
N ALA A 4 13.46 -0.26 -15.93
CA ALA A 4 12.28 -0.03 -15.09
C ALA A 4 11.13 -0.98 -15.43
N VAL A 5 10.89 -1.23 -16.71
CA VAL A 5 9.89 -2.21 -17.18
C VAL A 5 10.30 -3.63 -16.83
N ALA A 6 11.55 -4.00 -17.14
CA ALA A 6 12.03 -5.37 -16.95
C ALA A 6 11.97 -5.82 -15.47
N PHE A 7 12.44 -4.97 -14.54
CA PHE A 7 12.41 -5.29 -13.11
C PHE A 7 10.98 -5.39 -12.56
N ARG A 8 10.03 -4.59 -13.07
CA ARG A 8 8.63 -4.64 -12.62
C ARG A 8 7.84 -5.78 -13.26
N ALA A 9 8.23 -6.19 -14.47
CA ALA A 9 7.65 -7.37 -15.12
C ALA A 9 8.11 -8.69 -14.46
N TRP A 10 9.22 -8.67 -13.72
CA TRP A 10 9.73 -9.87 -13.07
C TRP A 10 8.79 -10.33 -11.95
N ARG A 11 8.32 -11.58 -12.03
CA ARG A 11 7.41 -12.22 -11.08
C ARG A 11 6.09 -11.45 -10.84
N LEU A 12 5.47 -10.94 -11.89
CA LEU A 12 4.10 -10.40 -11.81
C LEU A 12 3.06 -11.49 -11.53
N ASP A 13 3.39 -12.73 -11.73
CA ASP A 13 2.56 -13.92 -11.54
C ASP A 13 2.45 -14.37 -10.07
N VAL A 14 3.22 -13.76 -9.15
CA VAL A 14 3.15 -14.11 -7.73
C VAL A 14 1.77 -13.72 -7.19
N PRO A 15 1.05 -14.63 -6.52
CA PRO A 15 -0.23 -14.31 -5.86
C PRO A 15 -0.09 -13.22 -4.80
N PHE A 16 -1.19 -12.59 -4.41
CA PHE A 16 -1.21 -11.52 -3.39
C PHE A 16 -0.99 -12.04 -1.96
N VAL A 17 -0.23 -13.10 -1.80
CA VAL A 17 0.12 -13.73 -0.51
C VAL A 17 1.58 -13.50 -0.11
N ASP A 18 2.31 -12.65 -0.82
CA ASP A 18 3.66 -12.22 -0.47
C ASP A 18 3.65 -11.13 0.62
N ALA A 19 4.76 -10.46 0.87
CA ALA A 19 4.86 -9.48 1.96
C ALA A 19 3.76 -8.41 1.89
N HIS A 20 3.22 -8.06 3.06
CA HIS A 20 2.05 -7.18 3.19
C HIS A 20 0.79 -7.67 2.46
N SER A 21 0.63 -8.99 2.37
CA SER A 21 -0.49 -9.67 1.71
C SER A 21 -1.86 -9.12 2.15
N TRP A 22 -2.05 -8.90 3.44
CA TRP A 22 -3.29 -8.35 3.98
C TRP A 22 -3.69 -7.03 3.27
N ARG A 23 -2.76 -6.08 3.12
CA ARG A 23 -3.06 -4.80 2.46
C ARG A 23 -3.26 -4.97 0.95
N GLN A 24 -2.49 -5.86 0.32
CA GLN A 24 -2.64 -6.16 -1.11
C GLN A 24 -4.01 -6.79 -1.39
N VAL A 25 -4.39 -7.79 -0.61
CA VAL A 25 -5.68 -8.48 -0.74
C VAL A 25 -6.84 -7.55 -0.41
N THR A 26 -6.73 -6.66 0.58
CA THR A 26 -7.78 -5.66 0.84
C THR A 26 -8.08 -4.81 -0.40
N ASN A 27 -7.05 -4.32 -1.09
CA ASN A 27 -7.25 -3.52 -2.31
C ASN A 27 -7.75 -4.37 -3.48
N ALA A 28 -7.26 -5.60 -3.60
CA ALA A 28 -7.72 -6.55 -4.60
C ALA A 28 -9.19 -6.97 -4.36
N ASP A 29 -9.61 -7.07 -3.10
CA ASP A 29 -10.97 -7.45 -2.71
C ASP A 29 -12.01 -6.43 -3.19
N VAL A 30 -11.78 -5.15 -2.95
CA VAL A 30 -12.63 -4.07 -3.50
C VAL A 30 -12.68 -4.16 -5.03
N ALA A 31 -11.53 -4.34 -5.68
CA ALA A 31 -11.47 -4.46 -7.14
C ALA A 31 -12.22 -5.71 -7.64
N ARG A 32 -12.14 -6.84 -6.93
CA ARG A 32 -12.87 -8.08 -7.26
C ARG A 32 -14.37 -7.88 -7.16
N ILE A 33 -14.84 -7.29 -6.05
CA ILE A 33 -16.28 -6.99 -5.85
C ILE A 33 -16.80 -6.14 -7.01
N TRP A 34 -16.03 -5.16 -7.45
CA TRP A 34 -16.41 -4.34 -8.62
C TRP A 34 -16.26 -5.06 -9.95
N THR A 35 -15.40 -6.07 -10.04
CA THR A 35 -15.26 -6.89 -11.26
C THR A 35 -16.46 -7.82 -11.43
N GLU A 36 -16.89 -8.44 -10.35
CA GLU A 36 -17.98 -9.42 -10.30
C GLU A 36 -19.38 -8.78 -10.24
N GLY A 37 -19.47 -7.51 -9.81
CA GLY A 37 -20.72 -6.78 -9.61
C GLY A 37 -20.69 -5.34 -10.16
N PRO A 38 -21.64 -4.49 -9.77
CA PRO A 38 -21.65 -3.09 -10.16
C PRO A 38 -20.47 -2.32 -9.51
N ILE A 39 -19.97 -1.30 -10.24
CA ILE A 39 -18.98 -0.38 -9.69
C ILE A 39 -19.72 0.70 -8.90
N ASP A 40 -19.75 0.57 -7.59
CA ASP A 40 -20.21 1.64 -6.71
C ASP A 40 -19.01 2.42 -6.20
N PHE A 41 -18.58 3.40 -6.99
CA PHE A 41 -17.32 4.14 -6.76
C PHE A 41 -17.34 4.94 -5.46
N PHE A 42 -18.49 5.50 -5.10
CA PHE A 42 -18.64 6.31 -3.89
C PHE A 42 -18.84 5.47 -2.62
N TYR A 43 -19.27 4.23 -2.75
CA TYR A 43 -19.52 3.32 -1.63
C TYR A 43 -18.76 2.00 -1.85
N PRO A 44 -17.41 2.04 -1.81
CA PRO A 44 -16.62 0.83 -1.97
C PRO A 44 -16.92 -0.16 -0.85
N ALA A 45 -16.84 -1.45 -1.17
CA ALA A 45 -17.16 -2.51 -0.24
C ALA A 45 -16.00 -3.52 -0.14
N VAL A 46 -15.92 -4.21 1.00
CA VAL A 46 -14.99 -5.29 1.33
C VAL A 46 -15.74 -6.56 1.72
N SER A 47 -15.10 -7.70 1.59
CA SER A 47 -15.71 -8.99 1.91
C SER A 47 -15.91 -9.22 3.40
N TRP A 48 -15.07 -8.63 4.25
CA TRP A 48 -15.05 -8.85 5.70
C TRP A 48 -16.02 -7.98 6.51
N GLY A 49 -16.81 -7.15 5.85
CA GLY A 49 -17.77 -6.22 6.48
C GLY A 49 -19.22 -6.70 6.45
N GLY A 50 -19.45 -7.98 6.31
CA GLY A 50 -20.80 -8.56 6.15
C GLY A 50 -21.30 -8.50 4.70
N PRO A 51 -22.62 -8.69 4.47
CA PRO A 51 -23.18 -8.76 3.11
C PRO A 51 -22.98 -7.49 2.31
N ASP A 52 -23.14 -6.32 2.91
CA ASP A 52 -22.96 -5.02 2.25
C ASP A 52 -21.48 -4.60 2.21
N GLY A 53 -20.78 -4.69 3.34
CA GLY A 53 -19.35 -4.46 3.49
C GLY A 53 -18.88 -3.06 3.11
N ARG A 54 -19.78 -2.06 3.05
CA ARG A 54 -19.41 -0.67 2.69
C ARG A 54 -18.39 -0.12 3.67
N VAL A 55 -17.29 0.44 3.15
CA VAL A 55 -16.15 0.86 3.96
C VAL A 55 -15.64 2.24 3.57
N GLY A 56 -15.37 3.08 4.57
CA GLY A 56 -14.69 4.35 4.36
C GLY A 56 -13.20 4.10 4.11
N LEU A 57 -12.72 4.41 2.89
CA LEU A 57 -11.32 4.23 2.50
C LEU A 57 -10.77 5.40 1.69
N GLU A 58 -9.48 5.36 1.40
CA GLU A 58 -8.79 6.28 0.49
C GLU A 58 -9.51 6.30 -0.88
N PHE A 59 -9.36 7.38 -1.66
CA PHE A 59 -9.99 7.50 -2.97
C PHE A 59 -9.67 6.28 -3.86
N PRO A 60 -10.67 5.52 -4.30
CA PRO A 60 -10.47 4.16 -4.80
C PRO A 60 -10.06 4.07 -6.27
N LEU A 61 -9.20 5.01 -6.73
CA LEU A 61 -8.72 5.04 -8.12
C LEU A 61 -7.97 3.77 -8.52
N LEU A 62 -7.07 3.28 -7.65
CA LEU A 62 -6.32 2.06 -7.93
C LEU A 62 -7.25 0.85 -8.07
N HIS A 63 -8.23 0.73 -7.18
CA HIS A 63 -9.22 -0.34 -7.18
C HIS A 63 -10.04 -0.33 -8.47
N LEU A 64 -10.48 0.85 -8.91
CA LEU A 64 -11.20 1.03 -10.17
C LEU A 64 -10.36 0.56 -11.36
N LEU A 65 -9.10 0.98 -11.42
CA LEU A 65 -8.23 0.61 -12.54
C LEU A 65 -7.91 -0.88 -12.58
N ILE A 66 -7.75 -1.52 -11.41
CA ILE A 66 -7.59 -2.97 -11.33
C ILE A 66 -8.88 -3.67 -11.75
N ALA A 67 -10.05 -3.23 -11.28
CA ALA A 67 -11.33 -3.80 -11.67
C ALA A 67 -11.58 -3.69 -13.19
N LEU A 68 -11.25 -2.56 -13.78
CA LEU A 68 -11.35 -2.37 -15.24
C LEU A 68 -10.40 -3.29 -16.01
N ALA A 69 -9.16 -3.45 -15.52
CA ALA A 69 -8.22 -4.39 -16.10
C ALA A 69 -8.74 -5.83 -16.02
N TRP A 70 -9.25 -6.24 -14.86
CA TRP A 70 -9.83 -7.56 -14.65
C TRP A 70 -11.09 -7.82 -15.49
N ARG A 71 -11.94 -6.82 -15.68
CA ARG A 71 -13.08 -6.93 -16.60
C ARG A 71 -12.66 -7.15 -18.06
N ALA A 72 -11.50 -6.59 -18.43
CA ALA A 72 -11.01 -6.69 -19.80
C ALA A 72 -10.31 -8.02 -20.09
N VAL A 73 -9.55 -8.57 -19.15
CA VAL A 73 -8.68 -9.75 -19.39
C VAL A 73 -8.93 -10.92 -18.43
N GLY A 74 -9.91 -10.81 -17.53
CA GLY A 74 -10.17 -11.76 -16.44
C GLY A 74 -9.40 -11.45 -15.16
N ILE A 75 -9.91 -11.95 -14.02
CA ILE A 75 -9.26 -11.80 -12.72
C ILE A 75 -7.94 -12.57 -12.72
N SER A 76 -6.83 -11.87 -12.51
CA SER A 76 -5.51 -12.48 -12.40
C SER A 76 -4.54 -11.59 -11.63
N ASP A 77 -3.60 -12.22 -10.91
CA ASP A 77 -2.56 -11.50 -10.17
C ASP A 77 -1.69 -10.64 -11.10
N VAL A 78 -1.38 -11.17 -12.30
CA VAL A 78 -0.61 -10.44 -13.33
C VAL A 78 -1.29 -9.12 -13.70
N ALA A 79 -2.58 -9.15 -14.03
CA ALA A 79 -3.32 -7.94 -14.41
C ALA A 79 -3.45 -6.98 -13.23
N GLY A 80 -3.71 -7.49 -12.01
CA GLY A 80 -3.78 -6.69 -10.79
C GLY A 80 -2.44 -6.01 -10.47
N ARG A 81 -1.31 -6.69 -10.64
CA ARG A 81 0.04 -6.15 -10.41
C ARG A 81 0.52 -5.24 -11.55
N ALA A 82 0.05 -5.45 -12.77
CA ALA A 82 0.43 -4.62 -13.92
C ALA A 82 -0.02 -3.16 -13.75
N VAL A 83 -1.18 -2.92 -13.13
CA VAL A 83 -1.69 -1.55 -12.93
C VAL A 83 -0.73 -0.70 -12.09
N PRO A 84 -0.37 -1.07 -10.85
CA PRO A 84 0.63 -0.30 -10.09
C PRO A 84 2.01 -0.31 -10.76
N ALA A 85 2.39 -1.35 -11.49
CA ALA A 85 3.66 -1.39 -12.23
C ALA A 85 3.74 -0.28 -13.29
N LEU A 86 2.65 0.01 -14.00
CA LEU A 86 2.57 1.13 -14.95
C LEU A 86 2.76 2.48 -14.25
N PHE A 87 2.13 2.71 -13.10
CA PHE A 87 2.36 3.90 -12.30
C PHE A 87 3.83 4.01 -11.86
N SER A 88 4.43 2.92 -11.40
CA SER A 88 5.83 2.91 -10.99
C SER A 88 6.78 3.23 -12.15
N VAL A 89 6.53 2.72 -13.35
CA VAL A 89 7.29 3.08 -14.56
C VAL A 89 7.11 4.57 -14.90
N ALA A 90 5.89 5.09 -14.77
CA ALA A 90 5.60 6.51 -14.97
C ALA A 90 6.35 7.38 -13.93
N THR A 91 6.44 6.94 -12.67
CA THR A 91 7.22 7.63 -11.63
C THR A 91 8.68 7.77 -12.04
N VAL A 92 9.30 6.71 -12.55
CA VAL A 92 10.69 6.74 -13.04
C VAL A 92 10.87 7.78 -14.15
N TRP A 93 9.93 7.81 -15.12
CA TRP A 93 9.97 8.77 -16.23
C TRP A 93 9.76 10.22 -15.75
N LEU A 94 8.77 10.44 -14.88
CA LEU A 94 8.48 11.77 -14.33
C LEU A 94 9.66 12.28 -13.49
N THR A 95 10.32 11.42 -12.71
CA THR A 95 11.52 11.78 -11.94
C THR A 95 12.68 12.16 -12.86
N TYR A 96 12.88 11.45 -13.98
CA TYR A 96 13.82 11.88 -15.01
C TYR A 96 13.54 13.30 -15.48
N ARG A 97 12.28 13.56 -15.88
CA ARG A 97 11.85 14.87 -16.40
C ARG A 97 12.01 15.98 -15.37
N LEU A 98 11.71 15.66 -14.11
CA LEU A 98 11.83 16.60 -13.00
C LEU A 98 13.31 16.93 -12.72
N GLY A 99 14.16 15.93 -12.58
CA GLY A 99 15.58 16.11 -12.34
C GLY A 99 16.28 16.86 -13.48
N ALA A 100 15.91 16.56 -14.73
CA ALA A 100 16.44 17.27 -15.90
C ALA A 100 16.03 18.76 -15.93
N ARG A 101 14.89 19.15 -15.33
CA ARG A 101 14.44 20.54 -15.25
C ARG A 101 14.98 21.30 -14.03
N LEU A 102 15.10 20.64 -12.90
CA LEU A 102 15.56 21.24 -11.64
C LEU A 102 17.09 21.34 -11.57
N LEU A 103 17.79 20.37 -12.13
CA LEU A 103 19.22 20.20 -12.01
C LEU A 103 19.86 20.20 -13.41
N ASP A 104 20.05 19.03 -13.99
CA ASP A 104 20.47 18.82 -15.37
C ASP A 104 20.03 17.43 -15.88
N VAL A 105 20.26 17.18 -17.17
CA VAL A 105 19.87 15.94 -17.83
C VAL A 105 20.60 14.71 -17.24
N ALA A 106 21.88 14.85 -16.83
CA ALA A 106 22.65 13.75 -16.27
C ALA A 106 22.14 13.39 -14.88
N ALA A 107 21.88 14.40 -14.03
CA ALA A 107 21.26 14.20 -12.72
C ALA A 107 19.85 13.58 -12.84
N GLY A 108 19.04 14.02 -13.80
CA GLY A 108 17.74 13.44 -14.06
C GLY A 108 17.81 11.96 -14.48
N ARG A 109 18.77 11.61 -15.36
CA ARG A 109 18.99 10.20 -15.75
C ARG A 109 19.43 9.34 -14.58
N SER A 110 20.33 9.86 -13.74
CA SER A 110 20.83 9.16 -12.56
C SER A 110 19.71 8.94 -11.52
N ALA A 111 18.90 9.98 -11.26
CA ALA A 111 17.75 9.87 -10.35
C ALA A 111 16.73 8.81 -10.82
N ALA A 112 16.40 8.84 -12.12
CA ALA A 112 15.54 7.83 -12.72
C ALA A 112 16.14 6.42 -12.66
N PHE A 113 17.47 6.30 -12.84
CA PHE A 113 18.16 5.04 -12.71
C PHE A 113 18.00 4.46 -11.29
N LEU A 114 18.21 5.27 -10.25
CA LEU A 114 18.01 4.81 -8.87
C LEU A 114 16.60 4.24 -8.68
N LEU A 115 15.55 4.99 -9.05
CA LEU A 115 14.18 4.52 -8.89
C LEU A 115 13.85 3.30 -9.78
N ALA A 116 14.53 3.15 -10.93
CA ALA A 116 14.33 2.00 -11.79
C ALA A 116 14.80 0.69 -11.14
N VAL A 117 15.87 0.76 -10.32
CA VAL A 117 16.55 -0.42 -9.76
C VAL A 117 16.52 -0.50 -8.24
N SER A 118 15.97 0.49 -7.53
CA SER A 118 15.77 0.46 -6.08
C SER A 118 14.92 -0.75 -5.69
N PRO A 119 15.40 -1.63 -4.79
CA PRO A 119 14.70 -2.88 -4.49
C PRO A 119 13.27 -2.66 -3.97
N SER A 120 13.06 -1.71 -3.07
CA SER A 120 11.73 -1.40 -2.54
C SER A 120 10.82 -0.77 -3.59
N VAL A 121 11.32 0.14 -4.43
CA VAL A 121 10.51 0.75 -5.50
C VAL A 121 10.11 -0.28 -6.57
N VAL A 122 10.98 -1.27 -6.83
CA VAL A 122 10.65 -2.39 -7.72
C VAL A 122 9.56 -3.26 -7.08
N TYR A 123 9.73 -3.62 -5.81
CA TYR A 123 8.77 -4.48 -5.12
C TYR A 123 7.40 -3.80 -4.95
N PHE A 124 7.36 -2.66 -4.24
CA PHE A 124 6.13 -1.93 -3.98
C PHE A 124 5.53 -1.33 -5.26
N GLY A 125 6.36 -1.08 -6.27
CA GLY A 125 5.93 -0.59 -7.58
C GLY A 125 5.06 -1.56 -8.37
N ARG A 126 4.96 -2.83 -7.98
CA ARG A 126 4.09 -3.84 -8.60
C ARG A 126 3.07 -4.43 -7.62
N THR A 127 3.04 -3.94 -6.38
CA THR A 127 2.04 -4.36 -5.42
C THR A 127 0.78 -3.49 -5.54
N PRO A 128 -0.42 -4.04 -5.38
CA PRO A 128 -1.67 -3.27 -5.44
C PRO A 128 -1.84 -2.39 -4.19
N LEU A 129 -0.91 -1.43 -4.01
CA LEU A 129 -0.90 -0.44 -2.93
C LEU A 129 -1.09 0.96 -3.50
N SER A 130 -1.91 1.77 -2.83
CA SER A 130 -2.18 3.18 -3.18
C SER A 130 -0.92 4.06 -3.13
N ASP A 131 0.15 3.60 -2.49
CA ASP A 131 1.43 4.30 -2.40
C ASP A 131 2.08 4.57 -3.75
N THR A 132 1.98 3.63 -4.68
CA THR A 132 2.61 3.77 -6.01
C THR A 132 1.93 4.84 -6.87
N PRO A 133 0.60 4.86 -7.07
CA PRO A 133 -0.04 5.98 -7.77
C PRO A 133 0.11 7.31 -7.02
N MET A 134 0.05 7.33 -5.68
CA MET A 134 0.34 8.52 -4.90
C MET A 134 1.71 9.10 -5.24
N LEU A 135 2.75 8.26 -5.29
CA LEU A 135 4.10 8.68 -5.62
C LEU A 135 4.20 9.25 -7.04
N THR A 136 3.53 8.62 -8.00
CA THR A 136 3.47 9.07 -9.40
C THR A 136 2.87 10.46 -9.49
N PHE A 137 1.72 10.67 -8.87
CA PHE A 137 1.04 11.96 -8.87
C PHE A 137 1.80 13.01 -8.06
N SER A 138 2.47 12.65 -6.98
CA SER A 138 3.33 13.55 -6.21
C SER A 138 4.46 14.13 -7.06
N VAL A 139 5.19 13.26 -7.78
CA VAL A 139 6.24 13.70 -8.72
C VAL A 139 5.65 14.49 -9.87
N GLY A 140 4.48 14.09 -10.39
CA GLY A 140 3.74 14.79 -11.43
C GLY A 140 3.33 16.21 -11.02
N ALA A 141 2.88 16.37 -9.76
CA ALA A 141 2.53 17.67 -9.20
C ALA A 141 3.73 18.62 -9.19
N VAL A 142 4.85 18.20 -8.58
CA VAL A 142 6.06 19.03 -8.52
C VAL A 142 6.58 19.36 -9.93
N LEU A 143 6.58 18.39 -10.86
CA LEU A 143 6.99 18.59 -12.25
C LEU A 143 6.09 19.60 -12.97
N GLY A 144 4.77 19.52 -12.80
CA GLY A 144 3.82 20.46 -13.40
C GLY A 144 4.07 21.89 -12.94
N TYR A 145 4.27 22.10 -11.64
CA TYR A 145 4.57 23.42 -11.08
C TYR A 145 5.96 23.94 -11.48
N VAL A 146 6.98 23.09 -11.55
CA VAL A 146 8.30 23.46 -12.11
C VAL A 146 8.17 23.89 -13.56
N ALA A 147 7.44 23.12 -14.36
CA ALA A 147 7.23 23.42 -15.77
C ALA A 147 6.45 24.74 -15.97
N TYR A 148 5.43 24.98 -15.16
CA TYR A 148 4.70 26.25 -15.13
C TYR A 148 5.61 27.40 -14.72
N ALA A 149 6.39 27.25 -13.67
CA ALA A 149 7.33 28.26 -13.22
C ALA A 149 8.35 28.67 -14.30
N GLN A 150 8.76 27.74 -15.14
CA GLN A 150 9.73 27.96 -16.22
C GLN A 150 9.11 28.55 -17.49
N ASN A 151 7.90 28.08 -17.88
CA ASN A 151 7.32 28.36 -19.20
C ASN A 151 6.08 29.28 -19.15
N GLY A 152 5.43 29.45 -18.00
CA GLY A 152 4.23 30.30 -17.85
C GLY A 152 2.93 29.70 -18.41
N ALA A 153 2.96 28.50 -18.98
CA ALA A 153 1.79 27.90 -19.63
C ALA A 153 0.80 27.34 -18.57
N ALA A 154 -0.40 27.90 -18.51
CA ALA A 154 -1.42 27.56 -17.51
C ALA A 154 -1.79 26.06 -17.47
N TRP A 155 -1.78 25.37 -18.61
CA TRP A 155 -2.07 23.94 -18.64
C TRP A 155 -1.05 23.08 -17.84
N MET A 156 0.19 23.56 -17.70
CA MET A 156 1.21 22.88 -16.86
C MET A 156 0.87 23.04 -15.38
N ALA A 157 0.40 24.21 -14.97
CA ALA A 157 -0.08 24.44 -13.61
C ALA A 157 -1.34 23.61 -13.33
N LEU A 158 -2.27 23.54 -14.29
CA LEU A 158 -3.46 22.70 -14.19
C LEU A 158 -3.09 21.22 -14.05
N ALA A 159 -2.17 20.72 -14.87
CA ALA A 159 -1.67 19.35 -14.75
C ALA A 159 -1.00 19.10 -13.38
N GLY A 160 -0.25 20.10 -12.87
CA GLY A 160 0.35 20.05 -11.53
C GLY A 160 -0.70 20.00 -10.42
N ALA A 161 -1.73 20.87 -10.49
CA ALA A 161 -2.80 20.93 -9.50
C ALA A 161 -3.69 19.67 -9.54
N THR A 162 -4.02 19.16 -10.73
CA THR A 162 -4.74 17.88 -10.88
C THR A 162 -3.94 16.73 -10.31
N SER A 163 -2.63 16.69 -10.57
CA SER A 163 -1.74 15.67 -9.97
C SER A 163 -1.68 15.80 -8.46
N LEU A 164 -1.63 17.03 -7.91
CA LEU A 164 -1.67 17.27 -6.46
C LEU A 164 -2.98 16.76 -5.84
N ALA A 165 -4.11 17.06 -6.46
CA ALA A 165 -5.41 16.58 -6.01
C ALA A 165 -5.46 15.03 -6.02
N LEU A 166 -5.08 14.40 -7.14
CA LEU A 166 -5.06 12.94 -7.26
C LEU A 166 -4.09 12.29 -6.26
N ALA A 167 -2.93 12.91 -6.03
CA ALA A 167 -1.97 12.40 -5.05
C ALA A 167 -2.56 12.38 -3.64
N GLY A 168 -3.15 13.49 -3.19
CA GLY A 168 -3.77 13.61 -1.87
C GLY A 168 -5.05 12.78 -1.72
N LEU A 169 -5.87 12.68 -2.76
CA LEU A 169 -7.06 11.82 -2.81
C LEU A 169 -6.68 10.36 -2.63
N VAL A 170 -5.68 9.89 -3.36
CA VAL A 170 -5.21 8.49 -3.29
C VAL A 170 -4.53 8.20 -1.96
N LYS A 171 -3.77 9.16 -1.40
CA LYS A 171 -3.16 8.98 -0.08
C LYS A 171 -2.70 10.31 0.52
N ILE A 172 -3.18 10.64 1.71
CA ILE A 172 -2.91 11.93 2.38
C ILE A 172 -1.43 12.32 2.51
N PRO A 173 -0.46 11.41 2.79
CA PRO A 173 0.94 11.80 2.87
C PRO A 173 1.47 12.58 1.66
N ALA A 174 0.80 12.52 0.52
CA ALA A 174 1.14 13.31 -0.66
C ALA A 174 1.08 14.83 -0.46
N ILE A 175 0.37 15.33 0.57
CA ILE A 175 0.32 16.76 0.88
C ILE A 175 1.70 17.36 1.17
N LEU A 176 2.69 16.54 1.47
CA LEU A 176 4.09 16.94 1.64
C LEU A 176 4.64 17.73 0.46
N VAL A 177 4.15 17.47 -0.76
CA VAL A 177 4.63 18.17 -1.96
C VAL A 177 4.19 19.62 -2.04
N LEU A 178 3.30 20.07 -1.15
CA LEU A 178 2.99 21.50 -0.98
C LEU A 178 4.22 22.31 -0.59
N GLY A 179 5.14 21.75 0.21
CA GLY A 179 6.40 22.40 0.57
C GLY A 179 7.24 22.78 -0.66
N PRO A 180 7.68 21.84 -1.48
CA PRO A 180 8.40 22.16 -2.72
C PRO A 180 7.58 23.03 -3.69
N ILE A 181 6.25 22.86 -3.79
CA ILE A 181 5.40 23.72 -4.64
C ILE A 181 5.42 25.18 -4.15
N ALA A 182 5.31 25.40 -2.84
CA ALA A 182 5.39 26.74 -2.25
C ALA A 182 6.76 27.40 -2.54
N VAL A 183 7.84 26.64 -2.43
CA VAL A 183 9.20 27.12 -2.78
C VAL A 183 9.28 27.50 -4.26
N ILE A 184 8.75 26.68 -5.16
CA ILE A 184 8.73 26.98 -6.60
C ILE A 184 8.00 28.30 -6.86
N GLY A 185 6.85 28.51 -6.24
CA GLY A 185 6.07 29.74 -6.33
C GLY A 185 6.85 30.96 -5.82
N TRP A 186 7.49 30.81 -4.65
CA TRP A 186 8.32 31.87 -4.07
C TRP A 186 9.54 32.19 -4.95
N LEU A 187 10.22 31.18 -5.48
CA LEU A 187 11.36 31.37 -6.40
C LEU A 187 10.98 32.10 -7.70
N ARG A 188 9.72 31.97 -8.15
CA ARG A 188 9.19 32.65 -9.34
C ARG A 188 8.75 34.08 -9.04
N HIS A 189 8.01 34.32 -7.98
CA HIS A 189 7.28 35.56 -7.70
C HIS A 189 7.74 36.30 -6.44
N GLY A 190 8.65 35.71 -5.63
CA GLY A 190 8.97 36.22 -4.31
C GLY A 190 7.70 36.31 -3.46
N TRP A 191 7.59 37.36 -2.67
CA TRP A 191 6.41 37.62 -1.82
C TRP A 191 5.13 37.93 -2.61
N ALA A 192 5.20 38.18 -3.94
CA ALA A 192 4.03 38.38 -4.78
C ALA A 192 3.35 37.08 -5.21
N VAL A 193 3.80 35.92 -4.74
CA VAL A 193 3.22 34.59 -5.05
C VAL A 193 1.71 34.53 -4.79
N TRP A 194 1.21 35.27 -3.83
CA TRP A 194 -0.22 35.36 -3.50
C TRP A 194 -1.09 35.88 -4.63
N ARG A 195 -0.50 36.57 -5.62
CA ARG A 195 -1.20 37.13 -6.78
C ARG A 195 -1.33 36.13 -7.93
N ASP A 196 -0.60 35.01 -7.86
CA ASP A 196 -0.70 33.96 -8.88
C ASP A 196 -1.67 32.86 -8.40
N PRO A 197 -2.88 32.75 -9.02
CA PRO A 197 -3.89 31.80 -8.59
C PRO A 197 -3.45 30.34 -8.75
N TRP A 198 -2.49 30.08 -9.62
CA TRP A 198 -1.95 28.74 -9.80
C TRP A 198 -1.10 28.26 -8.61
N PHE A 199 -0.50 29.17 -7.87
CA PHE A 199 0.25 28.83 -6.64
C PHE A 199 -0.57 29.00 -5.36
N THR A 200 -1.80 29.54 -5.45
CA THR A 200 -2.68 29.77 -4.30
C THR A 200 -4.01 29.05 -4.43
N ALA A 201 -4.89 29.52 -5.31
CA ALA A 201 -6.25 29.00 -5.47
C ALA A 201 -6.26 27.54 -5.96
N ALA A 202 -5.36 27.17 -6.89
CA ALA A 202 -5.33 25.83 -7.44
C ALA A 202 -4.89 24.76 -6.41
N PRO A 203 -3.82 24.94 -5.61
CA PRO A 203 -3.50 24.04 -4.50
C PRO A 203 -4.60 23.98 -3.44
N LEU A 204 -5.23 25.12 -3.10
CA LEU A 204 -6.36 25.13 -2.16
C LEU A 204 -7.56 24.36 -2.70
N GLY A 205 -7.87 24.48 -3.99
CA GLY A 205 -8.91 23.69 -4.65
C GLY A 205 -8.60 22.19 -4.62
N ALA A 206 -7.32 21.82 -4.85
CA ALA A 206 -6.88 20.43 -4.74
C ALA A 206 -7.07 19.89 -3.32
N LEU A 207 -6.67 20.67 -2.29
CA LEU A 207 -6.89 20.29 -0.89
C LEU A 207 -8.39 20.22 -0.53
N GLY A 208 -9.20 21.12 -1.10
CA GLY A 208 -10.66 21.07 -0.94
C GLY A 208 -11.25 19.76 -1.47
N ALA A 209 -10.84 19.32 -2.66
CA ALA A 209 -11.27 18.04 -3.22
C ALA A 209 -10.85 16.85 -2.34
N VAL A 210 -9.61 16.88 -1.82
CA VAL A 210 -9.11 15.86 -0.87
C VAL A 210 -9.97 15.86 0.39
N GLY A 211 -10.22 17.04 1.00
CA GLY A 211 -11.03 17.18 2.20
C GLY A 211 -12.46 16.65 2.01
N LEU A 212 -13.11 16.97 0.89
CA LEU A 212 -14.45 16.48 0.59
C LEU A 212 -14.52 14.95 0.49
N TRP A 213 -13.52 14.32 -0.13
CA TRP A 213 -13.48 12.85 -0.18
C TRP A 213 -13.33 12.22 1.22
N TYR A 214 -12.41 12.73 2.03
CA TYR A 214 -12.19 12.17 3.37
C TYR A 214 -13.35 12.44 4.33
N LEU A 215 -14.09 13.54 4.15
CA LEU A 215 -15.36 13.77 4.86
C LEU A 215 -16.42 12.75 4.43
N HIS A 216 -16.50 12.44 3.13
CA HIS A 216 -17.39 11.40 2.62
C HIS A 216 -17.01 10.01 3.16
N ALA A 217 -15.72 9.66 3.17
CA ALA A 217 -15.25 8.39 3.72
C ALA A 217 -15.52 8.27 5.24
N ASP A 218 -15.42 9.39 5.98
CA ASP A 218 -15.79 9.44 7.40
C ASP A 218 -17.31 9.27 7.60
N GLN A 219 -18.13 9.81 6.69
CA GLN A 219 -19.58 9.60 6.73
C GLN A 219 -19.92 8.12 6.53
N ILE A 220 -19.27 7.42 5.60
CA ILE A 220 -19.45 5.96 5.43
C ILE A 220 -19.11 5.23 6.73
N PHE A 221 -18.02 5.62 7.40
CA PHE A 221 -17.66 5.05 8.70
C PHE A 221 -18.75 5.28 9.76
N LEU A 222 -19.31 6.49 9.84
CA LEU A 222 -20.36 6.79 10.80
C LEU A 222 -21.62 5.95 10.57
N GLU A 223 -21.90 5.59 9.31
CA GLU A 223 -23.05 4.76 8.93
C GLU A 223 -22.82 3.26 9.14
N THR A 224 -21.59 2.78 8.88
CA THR A 224 -21.31 1.34 8.81
C THR A 224 -20.41 0.82 9.93
N GLY A 225 -19.67 1.70 10.61
CA GLY A 225 -18.62 1.33 11.55
C GLY A 225 -17.33 0.81 10.89
N LEU A 226 -17.27 0.77 9.54
CA LEU A 226 -16.16 0.19 8.80
C LEU A 226 -15.28 1.27 8.19
N THR A 227 -13.97 1.22 8.45
CA THR A 227 -13.02 2.16 7.86
C THR A 227 -11.64 1.57 7.67
N GLN A 228 -10.97 2.04 6.64
CA GLN A 228 -9.51 1.94 6.48
C GLN A 228 -8.88 3.34 6.41
N ALA A 229 -9.65 4.37 6.76
CA ALA A 229 -9.23 5.75 6.69
C ALA A 229 -8.20 6.08 7.78
N ILE A 230 -7.32 7.05 7.47
CA ILE A 230 -6.17 7.42 8.30
C ILE A 230 -6.59 8.07 9.62
N PHE A 231 -7.74 8.76 9.65
CA PHE A 231 -8.18 9.56 10.81
C PHE A 231 -8.96 8.77 11.87
N ARG A 232 -9.34 7.56 11.57
CA ARG A 232 -10.08 6.68 12.47
C ARG A 232 -9.33 5.38 12.67
N PRO A 233 -9.46 4.71 13.83
CA PRO A 233 -8.94 3.36 14.00
C PRO A 233 -9.48 2.45 12.90
N SER A 234 -8.60 1.69 12.23
CA SER A 234 -9.02 0.67 11.28
C SER A 234 -9.54 -0.57 12.01
N GLY A 235 -10.43 -1.32 11.38
CA GLY A 235 -10.93 -2.58 11.91
C GLY A 235 -12.02 -2.46 12.97
N THR A 236 -12.73 -1.34 12.99
CA THR A 236 -13.95 -1.24 13.78
C THR A 236 -15.05 -2.06 13.11
N TYR A 237 -15.81 -2.77 13.92
CA TYR A 237 -17.01 -3.46 13.49
C TYR A 237 -18.23 -2.54 13.58
N PRO A 238 -19.31 -2.82 12.83
CA PRO A 238 -20.62 -2.23 13.11
C PRO A 238 -20.90 -2.29 14.62
N ALA A 239 -21.50 -1.23 15.17
CA ALA A 239 -21.74 -1.12 16.60
C ALA A 239 -22.45 -2.35 17.21
N GLU A 240 -23.28 -2.99 16.42
CA GLU A 240 -24.03 -4.20 16.77
C GLU A 240 -23.13 -5.42 17.01
N ILE A 241 -21.99 -5.49 16.32
CA ILE A 241 -21.00 -6.57 16.48
C ILE A 241 -19.93 -6.18 17.49
N ALA A 242 -19.59 -4.91 17.58
CA ALA A 242 -18.59 -4.41 18.50
C ALA A 242 -18.91 -4.74 19.97
N GLN A 243 -20.19 -4.78 20.35
CA GLN A 243 -20.61 -5.20 21.69
C GLN A 243 -20.27 -6.66 22.04
N TRP A 244 -20.14 -7.53 21.03
CA TRP A 244 -19.82 -8.95 21.21
C TRP A 244 -18.33 -9.21 21.10
N ALA A 245 -17.65 -8.48 20.24
CA ALA A 245 -16.24 -8.70 19.93
C ALA A 245 -15.28 -8.06 20.94
N GLY A 246 -15.81 -7.32 21.94
CA GLY A 246 -14.99 -6.42 22.75
C GLY A 246 -14.55 -5.20 21.93
N VAL A 247 -14.30 -4.08 22.60
CA VAL A 247 -13.94 -2.84 21.92
C VAL A 247 -12.51 -2.95 21.36
N PHE A 248 -12.38 -3.33 20.10
CA PHE A 248 -11.11 -3.23 19.37
C PHE A 248 -10.89 -1.78 18.92
N THR A 249 -10.42 -0.98 19.83
CA THR A 249 -9.70 0.23 19.46
C THR A 249 -8.30 -0.19 19.03
N THR A 250 -8.12 -0.59 17.80
CA THR A 250 -6.79 -0.48 17.19
C THR A 250 -6.46 1.00 17.19
N VAL A 251 -5.76 1.43 18.23
CA VAL A 251 -5.24 2.80 18.31
C VAL A 251 -4.46 3.01 17.01
N SER A 252 -4.89 3.98 16.21
CA SER A 252 -4.20 4.32 14.98
C SER A 252 -2.70 4.42 15.26
N HIS A 253 -1.88 3.70 14.51
CA HIS A 253 -0.42 3.77 14.63
C HIS A 253 0.12 5.20 14.45
N TRP A 254 -0.69 6.11 13.91
CA TRP A 254 -0.38 7.52 13.72
C TRP A 254 -0.50 8.36 15.00
N THR A 255 -1.24 7.90 15.99
CA THR A 255 -1.54 8.69 17.20
C THR A 255 -0.80 8.22 18.45
N ARG A 256 -0.06 7.11 18.39
CA ARG A 256 0.78 6.71 19.53
C ARG A 256 2.03 7.58 19.59
N PRO A 257 2.28 8.30 20.70
CA PRO A 257 3.55 8.98 20.88
C PRO A 257 4.66 7.92 20.96
N HIS A 258 5.56 7.94 19.98
CA HIS A 258 6.75 7.11 20.00
C HIS A 258 7.96 7.98 20.26
N HIS A 259 8.73 7.56 21.24
CA HIS A 259 10.04 8.15 21.47
C HIS A 259 10.99 7.66 20.38
N LEU A 260 11.70 8.58 19.76
CA LEU A 260 12.81 8.26 18.87
C LEU A 260 13.95 7.68 19.73
N THR A 261 13.92 6.37 19.93
CA THR A 261 15.02 5.65 20.58
C THR A 261 16.11 5.35 19.56
N TRP A 262 17.32 5.04 20.04
CA TRP A 262 18.40 4.58 19.14
C TRP A 262 18.01 3.32 18.37
N GLU A 263 17.28 2.41 18.98
CA GLU A 263 16.79 1.18 18.35
C GLU A 263 15.88 1.51 17.16
N VAL A 264 14.90 2.38 17.35
CA VAL A 264 13.99 2.84 16.31
C VAL A 264 14.75 3.57 15.18
N ALA A 265 15.68 4.46 15.55
CA ALA A 265 16.47 5.18 14.56
C ALA A 265 17.36 4.22 13.76
N SER A 266 18.01 3.24 14.41
CA SER A 266 18.84 2.24 13.76
C SER A 266 18.03 1.33 12.80
N GLN A 267 16.83 0.94 13.20
CA GLN A 267 15.92 0.16 12.33
C GLN A 267 15.52 0.95 11.07
N LEU A 268 15.15 2.22 11.22
CA LEU A 268 14.84 3.09 10.07
C LEU A 268 16.05 3.26 9.16
N LEU A 269 17.21 3.54 9.71
CA LEU A 269 18.45 3.67 8.94
C LEU A 269 18.78 2.38 8.20
N THR A 270 18.60 1.22 8.83
CA THR A 270 18.78 -0.09 8.20
C THR A 270 17.79 -0.29 7.04
N GLN A 271 16.52 0.06 7.23
CA GLN A 271 15.52 -0.01 6.15
C GLN A 271 15.91 0.88 4.97
N PHE A 272 16.29 2.14 5.21
CA PHE A 272 16.76 3.03 4.15
C PHE A 272 18.01 2.51 3.45
N TRP A 273 18.95 2.00 4.21
CA TRP A 273 20.22 1.49 3.70
C TRP A 273 20.08 0.19 2.90
N GLU A 274 19.25 -0.75 3.37
CA GLU A 274 19.13 -2.07 2.76
C GLU A 274 18.02 -2.16 1.73
N LEU A 275 16.85 -1.54 2.02
CA LEU A 275 15.65 -1.73 1.21
C LEU A 275 15.50 -0.66 0.13
N HIS A 276 15.82 0.60 0.44
CA HIS A 276 15.56 1.71 -0.48
C HIS A 276 16.74 2.07 -1.35
N LEU A 277 17.93 2.21 -0.77
CA LEU A 277 19.09 2.74 -1.48
C LEU A 277 20.11 1.67 -1.84
N THR A 278 20.27 0.62 -1.07
CA THR A 278 21.45 -0.25 -1.03
C THR A 278 22.73 0.51 -0.58
N PRO A 279 23.72 -0.14 0.00
CA PRO A 279 24.90 0.55 0.55
C PRO A 279 25.63 1.45 -0.44
N ALA A 280 25.84 0.97 -1.67
CA ALA A 280 26.55 1.73 -2.70
C ALA A 280 25.80 2.98 -3.14
N PHE A 281 24.47 2.88 -3.28
CA PHE A 281 23.63 4.03 -3.68
C PHE A 281 23.46 5.02 -2.53
N ALA A 282 23.44 4.56 -1.28
CA ALA A 282 23.43 5.44 -0.11
C ALA A 282 24.65 6.33 -0.06
N VAL A 283 25.86 5.78 -0.29
CA VAL A 283 27.11 6.58 -0.36
C VAL A 283 27.02 7.65 -1.44
N VAL A 284 26.57 7.30 -2.65
CA VAL A 284 26.41 8.26 -3.75
C VAL A 284 25.36 9.33 -3.43
N THR A 285 24.27 8.96 -2.73
CA THR A 285 23.24 9.90 -2.28
C THR A 285 23.82 10.90 -1.27
N ILE A 286 24.63 10.43 -0.30
CA ILE A 286 25.33 11.30 0.67
C ILE A 286 26.28 12.25 -0.06
N VAL A 287 27.05 11.76 -1.04
CA VAL A 287 27.90 12.62 -1.88
C VAL A 287 27.08 13.72 -2.56
N GLY A 288 25.90 13.38 -3.10
CA GLY A 288 25.00 14.35 -3.71
C GLY A 288 24.45 15.38 -2.71
N LEU A 289 24.10 14.92 -1.50
CA LEU A 289 23.67 15.79 -0.41
C LEU A 289 24.77 16.80 0.00
N LEU A 290 26.03 16.39 -0.01
CA LEU A 290 27.17 17.23 0.37
C LEU A 290 27.67 18.14 -0.76
N ARG A 291 27.24 17.95 -2.00
CA ARG A 291 27.64 18.76 -3.16
C ARG A 291 26.87 20.07 -3.25
N TRP A 292 27.49 21.21 -2.88
CA TRP A 292 26.88 22.55 -2.84
C TRP A 292 26.83 23.31 -4.17
N HIS A 293 27.53 22.87 -5.21
CA HIS A 293 27.70 23.57 -6.48
C HIS A 293 26.54 23.43 -7.49
N TRP A 294 25.47 22.74 -7.11
CA TRP A 294 24.27 22.65 -7.93
C TRP A 294 23.47 23.97 -7.96
N PRO A 295 22.70 24.24 -9.01
CA PRO A 295 21.88 25.44 -9.08
C PRO A 295 21.01 25.55 -7.82
N TRP A 296 21.28 26.56 -7.00
CA TRP A 296 20.70 26.70 -5.66
C TRP A 296 19.17 26.65 -5.66
N ARG A 297 18.53 27.22 -6.72
CA ARG A 297 17.05 27.22 -6.86
C ARG A 297 16.50 25.81 -6.99
N GLY A 298 17.09 24.98 -7.84
CA GLY A 298 16.67 23.60 -8.03
C GLY A 298 16.93 22.77 -6.77
N ARG A 299 18.10 22.97 -6.17
CA ARG A 299 18.48 22.31 -4.93
C ARG A 299 17.54 22.64 -3.79
N LEU A 300 17.17 23.90 -3.58
CA LEU A 300 16.25 24.31 -2.52
C LEU A 300 14.88 23.59 -2.61
N VAL A 301 14.38 23.36 -3.83
CA VAL A 301 13.16 22.56 -4.03
C VAL A 301 13.33 21.13 -3.52
N VAL A 302 14.48 20.51 -3.80
CA VAL A 302 14.80 19.14 -3.33
C VAL A 302 14.98 19.12 -1.82
N ASP A 303 15.71 20.09 -1.25
CA ASP A 303 16.00 20.21 0.17
C ASP A 303 14.69 20.34 1.00
N VAL A 304 13.77 21.21 0.57
CA VAL A 304 12.47 21.39 1.23
C VAL A 304 11.59 20.14 1.08
N TRP A 305 11.64 19.48 -0.07
CA TRP A 305 10.92 18.21 -0.24
C TRP A 305 11.45 17.13 0.71
N MET A 306 12.78 17.01 0.81
CA MET A 306 13.39 16.05 1.73
C MET A 306 13.06 16.37 3.18
N LEU A 307 13.10 17.65 3.56
CA LEU A 307 12.71 18.09 4.92
C LEU A 307 11.25 17.71 5.23
N ALA A 308 10.33 17.95 4.29
CA ALA A 308 8.93 17.57 4.46
C ALA A 308 8.76 16.05 4.59
N ALA A 309 9.48 15.26 3.76
CA ALA A 309 9.45 13.80 3.84
C ALA A 309 10.04 13.28 5.16
N THR A 310 11.12 13.89 5.64
CA THR A 310 11.72 13.56 6.95
C THR A 310 10.75 13.89 8.09
N ALA A 311 10.07 15.04 8.03
CA ALA A 311 9.06 15.41 9.01
C ALA A 311 7.93 14.37 9.07
N LEU A 312 7.46 13.86 7.92
CA LEU A 312 6.48 12.77 7.88
C LEU A 312 6.99 11.51 8.60
N VAL A 313 8.23 11.09 8.28
CA VAL A 313 8.82 9.90 8.91
C VAL A 313 8.85 10.05 10.43
N VAL A 314 9.24 11.22 10.93
CA VAL A 314 9.32 11.50 12.38
C VAL A 314 7.92 11.53 13.02
N VAL A 315 6.93 12.16 12.36
CA VAL A 315 5.57 12.28 12.92
C VAL A 315 4.85 10.92 12.92
N SER A 316 5.10 10.06 11.94
CA SER A 316 4.45 8.75 11.79
C SER A 316 5.36 7.55 12.06
N LEU A 317 6.29 7.71 12.98
CA LEU A 317 7.44 6.83 13.20
C LEU A 317 7.08 5.34 13.30
N GLN A 318 6.05 4.99 14.08
CA GLN A 318 5.63 3.59 14.23
C GLN A 318 5.09 3.00 12.91
N GLY A 319 4.27 3.77 12.19
CA GLY A 319 3.77 3.34 10.89
C GLY A 319 4.91 3.10 9.89
N GLN A 320 6.00 3.87 10.00
CA GLN A 320 7.18 3.74 9.14
C GLN A 320 7.97 2.45 9.39
N ILE A 321 8.04 2.02 10.66
CA ILE A 321 8.79 0.81 11.05
C ILE A 321 8.06 -0.46 10.63
N PHE A 322 6.74 -0.51 10.85
CA PHE A 322 5.94 -1.69 10.53
C PHE A 322 5.58 -1.81 9.05
N HIS A 323 5.56 -0.66 8.34
CA HIS A 323 5.14 -0.60 6.94
C HIS A 323 6.15 0.20 6.12
N GLU A 324 7.18 -0.44 5.64
CA GLU A 324 8.29 0.17 4.90
C GLU A 324 7.82 0.96 3.66
N PHE A 325 6.67 0.62 3.10
CA PHE A 325 6.09 1.36 1.98
C PHE A 325 5.64 2.79 2.36
N HIS A 326 5.43 3.09 3.64
CA HIS A 326 5.17 4.47 4.09
C HIS A 326 6.39 5.38 3.93
N GLN A 327 7.59 4.83 3.73
CA GLN A 327 8.82 5.58 3.49
C GLN A 327 8.98 6.00 2.01
N LEU A 328 8.18 5.45 1.09
CA LEU A 328 8.24 5.75 -0.34
C LEU A 328 8.17 7.25 -0.68
N PRO A 329 7.41 8.12 0.02
CA PRO A 329 7.40 9.56 -0.23
C PRO A 329 8.76 10.25 -0.13
N ALA A 330 9.74 9.66 0.58
CA ALA A 330 11.09 10.19 0.68
C ALA A 330 11.96 9.84 -0.55
N LEU A 331 11.56 8.86 -1.37
CA LEU A 331 12.41 8.35 -2.44
C LEU A 331 12.60 9.31 -3.63
N PRO A 332 11.62 10.13 -4.08
CA PRO A 332 11.88 11.10 -5.12
C PRO A 332 12.96 12.13 -4.77
N PRO A 333 12.94 12.82 -3.61
CA PRO A 333 14.03 13.73 -3.25
C PRO A 333 15.35 13.00 -3.01
N LEU A 334 15.37 11.78 -2.43
CA LEU A 334 16.56 10.95 -2.32
C LEU A 334 17.14 10.59 -3.68
N ALA A 335 16.30 10.25 -4.65
CA ALA A 335 16.75 9.96 -6.01
C ALA A 335 17.35 11.20 -6.69
N LEU A 336 16.83 12.40 -6.42
CA LEU A 336 17.43 13.63 -6.91
C LEU A 336 18.79 13.92 -6.27
N TYR A 337 18.98 13.65 -4.97
CA TYR A 337 20.31 13.70 -4.35
C TYR A 337 21.26 12.67 -4.94
N PHE A 338 20.81 11.43 -5.12
CA PHE A 338 21.60 10.43 -5.86
C PHE A 338 21.96 10.95 -7.25
N GLY A 339 21.01 11.60 -7.93
CA GLY A 339 21.24 12.25 -9.22
C GLY A 339 22.37 13.28 -9.17
N MET A 340 22.40 14.13 -8.14
CA MET A 340 23.46 15.11 -7.92
C MET A 340 24.83 14.44 -7.69
N GLY A 341 24.85 13.32 -6.97
CA GLY A 341 26.07 12.55 -6.70
C GLY A 341 26.60 11.81 -7.93
N ALA A 342 25.72 11.15 -8.66
CA ALA A 342 26.03 10.27 -9.77
C ALA A 342 26.10 10.97 -11.14
N ALA A 343 25.68 12.23 -11.28
CA ALA A 343 25.64 12.94 -12.56
C ALA A 343 26.93 12.82 -13.39
N PRO A 344 28.15 12.91 -12.81
CA PRO A 344 29.38 12.74 -13.58
C PRO A 344 29.50 11.40 -14.29
N LEU A 345 28.91 10.33 -13.74
CA LEU A 345 28.91 8.99 -14.36
C LEU A 345 28.01 8.90 -15.59
N PHE A 346 26.98 9.77 -15.66
CA PHE A 346 25.98 9.79 -16.72
C PHE A 346 26.16 11.00 -17.69
N ASP A 347 27.16 11.85 -17.43
CA ASP A 347 27.50 12.97 -18.31
C ASP A 347 28.62 12.58 -19.27
N ALA A 348 28.31 12.54 -20.56
CA ALA A 348 29.27 12.27 -21.61
C ALA A 348 30.47 13.25 -21.60
N ARG A 349 30.30 14.48 -21.07
CA ARG A 349 31.35 15.51 -20.97
C ARG A 349 32.44 15.10 -19.95
N SER A 350 32.04 14.38 -18.90
CA SER A 350 33.02 13.88 -17.91
C SER A 350 34.10 12.99 -18.54
N TYR A 351 33.77 12.35 -19.66
CA TYR A 351 34.66 11.48 -20.40
C TYR A 351 35.31 12.15 -21.60
N ALA A 352 35.07 13.46 -21.82
CA ALA A 352 35.59 14.18 -22.97
C ALA A 352 37.16 14.29 -22.99
N ARG A 353 37.79 14.12 -21.83
CA ARG A 353 39.26 14.13 -21.67
C ARG A 353 39.95 12.92 -22.26
N PHE A 354 39.21 11.84 -22.51
CA PHE A 354 39.78 10.62 -23.03
C PHE A 354 39.69 10.57 -24.56
N PRO A 355 40.67 10.00 -25.29
CA PRO A 355 40.56 9.68 -26.70
C PRO A 355 39.30 8.82 -26.97
N THR A 356 38.83 8.80 -28.20
CA THR A 356 37.52 8.24 -28.57
C THR A 356 37.29 6.78 -28.13
N TRP A 357 38.31 5.94 -28.29
CA TRP A 357 38.18 4.53 -27.92
C TRP A 357 38.35 4.24 -26.41
N PRO A 358 39.35 4.79 -25.68
CA PRO A 358 39.39 4.67 -24.22
C PRO A 358 38.17 5.26 -23.54
N ARG A 359 37.61 6.36 -24.09
CA ARG A 359 36.38 6.95 -23.63
C ARG A 359 35.18 5.99 -23.74
N ARG A 360 35.04 5.29 -24.88
CA ARG A 360 33.96 4.28 -25.05
C ARG A 360 34.10 3.15 -24.06
N LEU A 361 35.32 2.67 -23.81
CA LEU A 361 35.60 1.63 -22.81
C LEU A 361 35.32 2.13 -21.38
N ALA A 362 35.72 3.34 -21.04
CA ALA A 362 35.46 3.91 -19.72
C ALA A 362 33.95 4.07 -19.47
N VAL A 363 33.21 4.55 -20.45
CA VAL A 363 31.73 4.65 -20.36
C VAL A 363 31.09 3.27 -20.25
N ALA A 364 31.52 2.30 -21.07
CA ALA A 364 31.01 0.93 -21.01
C ALA A 364 31.36 0.25 -19.67
N GLY A 365 32.58 0.43 -19.18
CA GLY A 365 33.05 -0.09 -17.90
C GLY A 365 32.26 0.52 -16.73
N ALA A 366 32.05 1.85 -16.74
CA ALA A 366 31.23 2.52 -15.73
C ALA A 366 29.78 2.04 -15.76
N ALA A 367 29.18 1.91 -16.95
CA ALA A 367 27.82 1.37 -17.11
C ALA A 367 27.72 -0.07 -16.63
N ALA A 368 28.70 -0.92 -16.98
CA ALA A 368 28.76 -2.31 -16.52
C ALA A 368 28.91 -2.40 -14.99
N LEU A 369 29.79 -1.59 -14.40
CA LEU A 369 29.99 -1.52 -12.95
C LEU A 369 28.69 -1.07 -12.23
N VAL A 370 28.07 -0.01 -12.72
CA VAL A 370 26.81 0.51 -12.15
C VAL A 370 25.69 -0.53 -12.27
N THR A 371 25.61 -1.20 -13.42
CA THR A 371 24.62 -2.28 -13.61
C THR A 371 24.89 -3.46 -12.68
N TRP A 372 26.16 -3.87 -12.56
CA TRP A 372 26.56 -4.95 -11.66
C TRP A 372 26.25 -4.61 -10.20
N VAL A 373 26.60 -3.40 -9.75
CA VAL A 373 26.27 -2.92 -8.39
C VAL A 373 24.77 -2.89 -8.16
N ALA A 374 23.97 -2.46 -9.15
CA ALA A 374 22.52 -2.46 -9.06
C ALA A 374 21.94 -3.89 -8.95
N VAL A 375 22.41 -4.81 -9.80
CA VAL A 375 21.98 -6.21 -9.78
C VAL A 375 22.40 -6.88 -8.47
N ARG A 376 23.66 -6.70 -8.03
CA ARG A 376 24.11 -7.25 -6.75
C ARG A 376 23.37 -6.64 -5.57
N GLY A 377 23.18 -5.33 -5.56
CA GLY A 377 22.39 -4.65 -4.54
C GLY A 377 20.95 -5.15 -4.48
N PHE A 378 20.34 -5.46 -5.64
CA PHE A 378 19.01 -6.04 -5.71
C PHE A 378 18.99 -7.49 -5.24
N VAL A 379 19.97 -8.32 -5.68
CA VAL A 379 20.04 -9.76 -5.32
C VAL A 379 20.42 -9.95 -3.87
N ASP A 380 21.42 -9.20 -3.38
CA ASP A 380 21.96 -9.34 -2.01
C ASP A 380 21.14 -8.53 -1.00
N SER A 381 20.22 -7.66 -1.46
CA SER A 381 19.38 -6.87 -0.57
C SER A 381 18.47 -7.77 0.28
N GLY A 382 18.30 -7.37 1.53
CA GLY A 382 17.30 -7.98 2.41
C GLY A 382 15.90 -8.04 1.80
N VAL A 383 15.62 -7.20 0.77
CA VAL A 383 14.35 -7.17 0.04
C VAL A 383 14.07 -8.48 -0.66
N ILE A 384 15.03 -9.05 -1.42
CA ILE A 384 14.79 -10.35 -2.05
C ILE A 384 14.59 -11.43 -0.99
N ARG A 385 15.43 -11.41 0.05
CA ARG A 385 15.29 -12.37 1.16
C ARG A 385 13.99 -12.16 1.95
N ARG A 386 13.53 -10.93 2.12
CA ARG A 386 12.42 -10.55 3.00
C ARG A 386 11.09 -10.47 2.28
N LEU A 387 11.05 -9.98 1.04
CA LEU A 387 9.82 -9.69 0.31
C LEU A 387 9.53 -10.70 -0.82
N TYR A 388 10.56 -11.38 -1.35
CA TYR A 388 10.41 -12.29 -2.50
C TYR A 388 10.62 -13.77 -2.14
N ARG A 389 10.80 -14.12 -0.86
CA ARG A 389 11.04 -15.52 -0.49
C ARG A 389 9.79 -16.38 -0.70
N PRO A 390 9.93 -17.55 -1.34
CA PRO A 390 8.82 -18.50 -1.48
C PRO A 390 8.24 -18.95 -0.14
N GLU A 391 9.09 -19.10 0.88
CA GLU A 391 8.70 -19.51 2.22
C GLU A 391 7.82 -18.49 2.99
N HIS A 392 7.72 -17.27 2.48
CA HIS A 392 6.81 -16.26 3.00
C HIS A 392 5.48 -16.19 2.23
N LEU A 393 5.35 -16.98 1.16
CA LEU A 393 4.10 -17.10 0.43
C LEU A 393 3.17 -18.02 1.21
N ASN A 394 2.14 -17.46 1.80
CA ASN A 394 1.10 -18.26 2.44
C ASN A 394 0.14 -18.85 1.38
N THR A 395 0.66 -19.75 0.56
CA THR A 395 -0.14 -20.46 -0.47
C THR A 395 -1.24 -21.31 0.15
N ALA A 396 -1.06 -21.68 1.39
CA ALA A 396 -2.03 -22.38 2.21
C ALA A 396 -3.39 -21.70 2.23
N LEU A 397 -3.42 -20.36 2.29
CA LEU A 397 -4.65 -19.58 2.23
C LEU A 397 -5.39 -19.70 0.87
N ILE A 398 -4.64 -19.85 -0.21
CA ILE A 398 -5.22 -20.01 -1.57
C ILE A 398 -5.93 -21.34 -1.66
N ASP A 399 -5.25 -22.42 -1.23
CA ASP A 399 -5.79 -23.77 -1.29
C ASP A 399 -6.99 -23.93 -0.34
N ALA A 400 -6.91 -23.39 0.87
CA ALA A 400 -8.02 -23.36 1.81
C ALA A 400 -9.21 -22.57 1.25
N GLY A 401 -8.97 -21.40 0.69
CA GLY A 401 -10.00 -20.58 0.05
C GLY A 401 -10.69 -21.33 -1.10
N ALA A 402 -9.91 -21.94 -1.99
CA ALA A 402 -10.44 -22.75 -3.10
C ALA A 402 -11.26 -23.95 -2.60
N ALA A 403 -10.81 -24.61 -1.53
CA ALA A 403 -11.54 -25.72 -0.94
C ALA A 403 -12.86 -25.26 -0.30
N ILE A 404 -12.89 -24.12 0.38
CA ILE A 404 -14.10 -23.50 0.91
C ILE A 404 -15.06 -23.12 -0.23
N ASP A 405 -14.55 -22.49 -1.29
CA ASP A 405 -15.34 -22.10 -2.45
C ASP A 405 -16.04 -23.30 -3.12
N ALA A 406 -15.36 -24.43 -3.20
CA ALA A 406 -15.91 -25.64 -3.79
C ALA A 406 -16.98 -26.35 -2.93
N ARG A 407 -17.01 -26.09 -1.60
CA ARG A 407 -17.84 -26.83 -0.63
C ARG A 407 -18.96 -26.01 -0.02
N THR A 408 -18.99 -24.73 -0.26
CA THR A 408 -20.01 -23.84 0.29
C THR A 408 -20.85 -23.21 -0.82
N PRO A 409 -22.13 -22.90 -0.59
CA PRO A 409 -22.95 -22.11 -1.53
C PRO A 409 -22.32 -20.76 -1.83
N LYS A 410 -22.50 -20.25 -3.05
CA LYS A 410 -21.87 -18.99 -3.49
C LYS A 410 -22.33 -17.76 -2.69
N ASP A 411 -23.51 -17.80 -2.16
CA ASP A 411 -24.15 -16.76 -1.34
C ASP A 411 -23.99 -16.98 0.18
N ALA A 412 -23.32 -18.06 0.59
CA ALA A 412 -23.10 -18.37 1.99
C ALA A 412 -22.25 -17.28 2.66
N LEU A 413 -22.72 -16.81 3.83
CA LEU A 413 -21.96 -15.93 4.69
C LEU A 413 -21.06 -16.73 5.64
N LEU A 414 -19.83 -16.29 5.77
CA LEU A 414 -18.84 -16.91 6.63
C LEU A 414 -18.43 -16.00 7.79
N ALA A 415 -18.17 -16.61 8.96
CA ALA A 415 -17.31 -16.01 9.97
C ALA A 415 -15.92 -16.64 9.82
N THR A 416 -14.87 -15.83 9.64
CA THR A 416 -13.50 -16.34 9.59
C THR A 416 -12.77 -15.99 10.86
N VAL A 417 -11.98 -16.94 11.38
CA VAL A 417 -11.09 -16.74 12.52
C VAL A 417 -9.67 -16.89 12.02
N GLU A 418 -8.96 -15.77 11.99
CA GLU A 418 -7.61 -15.72 11.49
C GLU A 418 -6.61 -15.46 12.61
N TYR A 419 -5.34 -15.76 12.35
CA TYR A 419 -4.28 -15.60 13.32
C TYR A 419 -4.08 -14.12 13.68
N GLU A 420 -3.65 -13.81 14.91
CA GLU A 420 -3.40 -12.45 15.46
C GLU A 420 -2.65 -11.51 14.51
N ARG A 421 -1.84 -12.06 13.61
CA ARG A 421 -1.00 -11.29 12.69
C ARG A 421 -1.82 -10.43 11.71
N TYR A 422 -3.03 -10.83 11.38
CA TYR A 422 -3.87 -10.16 10.38
C TYR A 422 -5.02 -9.35 10.98
N GLY A 423 -5.35 -9.59 12.24
CA GLY A 423 -6.39 -8.84 12.96
C GLY A 423 -7.82 -9.10 12.47
N SER A 424 -8.73 -8.37 13.08
CA SER A 424 -10.17 -8.57 12.91
C SER A 424 -10.77 -8.01 11.60
N ASN A 425 -9.98 -7.53 10.68
CA ASN A 425 -10.42 -6.97 9.39
C ASN A 425 -9.65 -7.59 8.23
N SER A 426 -9.21 -8.84 8.40
CA SER A 426 -8.50 -9.56 7.36
C SER A 426 -9.45 -9.98 6.24
N PRO A 427 -9.17 -9.63 4.99
CA PRO A 427 -9.91 -10.14 3.86
C PRO A 427 -9.43 -11.52 3.39
N MET A 428 -8.35 -12.07 3.97
CA MET A 428 -7.56 -13.12 3.35
C MET A 428 -8.37 -14.36 3.02
N VAL A 429 -8.99 -15.02 4.01
CA VAL A 429 -9.78 -16.24 3.78
C VAL A 429 -11.00 -15.93 2.92
N LEU A 430 -11.73 -14.86 3.22
CA LEU A 430 -12.94 -14.47 2.48
C LEU A 430 -12.65 -14.15 1.00
N TYR A 431 -11.52 -13.49 0.74
CA TYR A 431 -11.09 -13.18 -0.62
C TYR A 431 -10.83 -14.45 -1.43
N PHE A 432 -10.02 -15.36 -0.92
CA PHE A 432 -9.68 -16.60 -1.65
C PHE A 432 -10.85 -17.60 -1.69
N ALA A 433 -11.76 -17.54 -0.72
CA ALA A 433 -13.00 -18.31 -0.74
C ALA A 433 -14.10 -17.71 -1.62
N HIS A 434 -13.90 -16.53 -2.19
CA HIS A 434 -14.93 -15.82 -2.95
C HIS A 434 -16.25 -15.68 -2.16
N ARG A 435 -16.16 -15.41 -0.86
CA ARG A 435 -17.31 -15.28 0.04
C ARG A 435 -17.30 -13.93 0.74
N ARG A 436 -18.46 -13.57 1.29
CA ARG A 436 -18.62 -12.43 2.19
C ARG A 436 -18.89 -12.91 3.61
N GLY A 437 -18.67 -12.03 4.58
CA GLY A 437 -18.94 -12.32 5.97
C GLY A 437 -18.17 -11.43 6.91
N TRP A 438 -17.69 -11.98 7.99
CA TRP A 438 -16.94 -11.23 9.01
C TRP A 438 -15.64 -11.96 9.35
N SER A 439 -14.58 -11.19 9.57
CA SER A 439 -13.28 -11.73 9.95
C SER A 439 -12.91 -11.29 11.37
N PHE A 440 -12.43 -12.22 12.16
CA PHE A 440 -12.05 -12.03 13.56
C PHE A 440 -10.64 -12.55 13.80
N ASP A 441 -9.92 -11.91 14.73
CA ASP A 441 -8.77 -12.56 15.34
C ASP A 441 -9.20 -13.56 16.42
N ALA A 442 -8.31 -14.48 16.78
CA ALA A 442 -8.61 -15.54 17.74
C ALA A 442 -9.00 -15.02 19.14
N THR A 443 -8.61 -13.79 19.50
CA THR A 443 -8.96 -13.20 20.80
C THR A 443 -10.32 -12.51 20.80
N SER A 444 -10.83 -12.17 19.63
CA SER A 444 -12.07 -11.40 19.44
C SER A 444 -13.31 -12.26 19.30
N ILE A 445 -13.16 -13.50 18.89
CA ILE A 445 -14.28 -14.42 18.67
C ILE A 445 -14.81 -14.97 20.00
N SER A 446 -16.11 -15.21 20.09
CA SER A 446 -16.73 -15.85 21.26
C SER A 446 -17.91 -16.71 20.84
N PRO A 447 -18.31 -17.72 21.65
CA PRO A 447 -19.50 -18.52 21.40
C PRO A 447 -20.77 -17.68 21.19
N GLY A 448 -20.95 -16.65 22.03
CA GLY A 448 -22.09 -15.73 21.92
C GLY A 448 -22.10 -14.95 20.61
N LEU A 449 -20.91 -14.49 20.16
CA LEU A 449 -20.78 -13.80 18.87
C LEU A 449 -21.11 -14.73 17.69
N ILE A 450 -20.60 -15.97 17.71
CA ILE A 450 -20.89 -16.96 16.67
C ILE A 450 -22.39 -17.27 16.63
N ALA A 451 -23.01 -17.48 17.79
CA ALA A 451 -24.44 -17.74 17.88
C ALA A 451 -25.27 -16.56 17.33
N TYR A 452 -24.90 -15.33 17.68
CA TYR A 452 -25.52 -14.12 17.14
C TYR A 452 -25.36 -14.02 15.62
N LEU A 453 -24.16 -14.21 15.10
CA LEU A 453 -23.90 -14.16 13.67
C LEU A 453 -24.68 -15.21 12.90
N HIS A 454 -24.81 -16.41 13.47
CA HIS A 454 -25.59 -17.47 12.87
C HIS A 454 -27.09 -17.17 12.88
N ALA A 455 -27.65 -16.82 14.05
CA ALA A 455 -29.10 -16.66 14.24
C ALA A 455 -29.65 -15.37 13.61
N ASP A 456 -28.91 -14.25 13.76
CA ASP A 456 -29.42 -12.92 13.41
C ASP A 456 -28.81 -12.35 12.12
N ARG A 457 -27.69 -12.89 11.67
CA ARG A 457 -26.94 -12.39 10.49
C ARG A 457 -26.82 -13.43 9.37
N GLY A 458 -27.28 -14.65 9.57
CA GLY A 458 -27.33 -15.69 8.55
C GLY A 458 -25.95 -16.29 8.21
N VAL A 459 -24.99 -16.24 9.12
CA VAL A 459 -23.71 -16.94 8.94
C VAL A 459 -23.95 -18.45 8.95
N CYS A 460 -23.52 -19.11 7.89
CA CYS A 460 -23.69 -20.56 7.72
C CYS A 460 -22.45 -21.35 8.14
N TYR A 461 -21.26 -20.76 8.00
CA TYR A 461 -20.01 -21.47 8.21
C TYR A 461 -19.04 -20.66 9.07
N VAL A 462 -18.24 -21.35 9.87
CA VAL A 462 -17.06 -20.77 10.55
C VAL A 462 -15.80 -21.38 9.96
N ALA A 463 -14.96 -20.54 9.35
CA ALA A 463 -13.66 -20.96 8.81
C ALA A 463 -12.56 -20.54 9.79
N VAL A 464 -11.85 -21.49 10.36
CA VAL A 464 -10.75 -21.27 11.31
C VAL A 464 -9.43 -21.53 10.61
N ALA A 465 -8.55 -20.53 10.55
CA ALA A 465 -7.26 -20.62 9.85
C ALA A 465 -6.18 -21.33 10.66
N ASP A 466 -6.29 -21.33 11.99
CA ASP A 466 -5.37 -22.03 12.89
C ASP A 466 -6.14 -22.56 14.10
N TRP A 467 -6.60 -23.80 13.96
CA TRP A 467 -7.41 -24.48 14.98
C TRP A 467 -6.64 -24.68 16.30
N SER A 468 -5.37 -25.04 16.22
CA SER A 468 -4.55 -25.31 17.41
C SER A 468 -4.28 -24.04 18.22
N THR A 469 -4.04 -22.93 17.56
CA THR A 469 -3.91 -21.63 18.23
C THR A 469 -5.24 -21.20 18.84
N LEU A 470 -6.36 -21.38 18.13
CA LEU A 470 -7.69 -21.07 18.69
C LEU A 470 -8.01 -21.94 19.90
N GLU A 471 -7.70 -23.24 19.86
CA GLU A 471 -7.87 -24.18 20.99
C GLU A 471 -7.09 -23.71 22.23
N THR A 472 -5.87 -23.20 22.01
CA THR A 472 -5.04 -22.70 23.12
C THR A 472 -5.57 -21.39 23.70
N LEU A 473 -6.00 -20.45 22.86
CA LEU A 473 -6.41 -19.11 23.26
C LEU A 473 -7.88 -19.05 23.70
N ARG A 474 -8.75 -19.85 23.07
CA ARG A 474 -10.20 -19.82 23.25
C ARG A 474 -10.78 -21.24 23.25
N PRO A 475 -10.48 -22.05 24.24
CA PRO A 475 -11.07 -23.38 24.37
C PRO A 475 -12.60 -23.36 24.42
N ASP A 476 -13.20 -22.29 24.97
CA ASP A 476 -14.65 -22.08 24.98
C ASP A 476 -15.28 -22.01 23.58
N VAL A 477 -14.55 -21.46 22.60
CA VAL A 477 -14.99 -21.40 21.20
C VAL A 477 -14.87 -22.79 20.55
N ILE A 478 -13.81 -23.52 20.84
CA ILE A 478 -13.63 -24.89 20.34
C ILE A 478 -14.73 -25.81 20.89
N ASP A 479 -15.00 -25.76 22.19
CA ASP A 479 -16.08 -26.55 22.85
C ASP A 479 -17.44 -26.24 22.20
N PHE A 480 -17.68 -24.97 21.82
CA PHE A 480 -18.88 -24.56 21.14
C PHE A 480 -18.98 -25.07 19.68
N LEU A 481 -17.87 -25.11 18.95
CA LEU A 481 -17.81 -25.52 17.55
C LEU A 481 -17.75 -27.06 17.37
N THR A 482 -17.13 -27.79 18.29
CA THR A 482 -16.92 -29.23 18.19
C THR A 482 -18.19 -30.06 17.90
N PRO A 483 -19.38 -29.73 18.45
CA PRO A 483 -20.61 -30.48 18.15
C PRO A 483 -21.15 -30.33 16.75
N TYR A 484 -20.69 -29.31 15.98
CA TYR A 484 -21.16 -29.06 14.63
C TYR A 484 -20.39 -29.90 13.61
N PRO A 485 -21.00 -30.21 12.45
CA PRO A 485 -20.30 -30.93 11.38
C PRO A 485 -19.07 -30.17 10.89
N HIS A 486 -17.94 -30.86 10.81
CA HIS A 486 -16.73 -30.35 10.18
C HIS A 486 -16.73 -30.75 8.70
N VAL A 487 -16.52 -29.76 7.83
CA VAL A 487 -16.41 -29.98 6.39
C VAL A 487 -14.97 -30.37 6.08
N ASP A 488 -14.79 -31.54 5.46
CA ASP A 488 -13.47 -32.02 5.08
C ASP A 488 -12.87 -31.12 3.98
N LEU A 489 -11.79 -30.45 4.32
CA LEU A 489 -10.98 -29.66 3.40
C LEU A 489 -9.81 -30.53 2.95
N PRO A 490 -9.63 -30.84 1.66
CA PRO A 490 -8.50 -31.61 1.16
C PRO A 490 -7.22 -30.77 1.27
N TYR A 491 -6.73 -30.67 2.46
CA TYR A 491 -5.64 -29.80 2.83
C TYR A 491 -4.54 -30.61 3.52
N THR A 492 -3.30 -30.34 3.18
CA THR A 492 -2.15 -31.01 3.81
C THR A 492 -1.86 -30.48 5.21
N ASP A 493 -2.42 -29.31 5.56
CA ASP A 493 -2.26 -28.69 6.87
C ASP A 493 -3.57 -28.75 7.65
N SER A 494 -3.60 -29.55 8.70
CA SER A 494 -4.76 -29.77 9.59
C SER A 494 -5.14 -28.53 10.44
N SER A 495 -4.38 -27.44 10.33
CA SER A 495 -4.69 -26.20 11.05
C SER A 495 -5.96 -25.51 10.54
N TYR A 496 -6.29 -25.67 9.27
CA TYR A 496 -7.51 -25.09 8.67
C TYR A 496 -8.73 -25.99 8.90
N GLN A 497 -9.78 -25.43 9.50
CA GLN A 497 -11.05 -26.13 9.73
C GLN A 497 -12.21 -25.29 9.21
N LEU A 498 -13.18 -25.93 8.58
CA LEU A 498 -14.46 -25.34 8.19
C LEU A 498 -15.59 -26.05 8.94
N VAL A 499 -16.31 -25.29 9.75
CA VAL A 499 -17.44 -25.80 10.56
C VAL A 499 -18.75 -25.36 9.92
N ASP A 500 -19.66 -26.30 9.70
CA ASP A 500 -20.99 -26.03 9.13
C ASP A 500 -21.98 -25.81 10.27
N LEU A 501 -22.47 -24.59 10.43
CA LEU A 501 -23.50 -24.22 11.39
C LEU A 501 -24.93 -24.51 10.85
N GLY A 502 -25.05 -24.86 9.57
CA GLY A 502 -26.31 -25.03 8.86
C GLY A 502 -26.81 -23.72 8.23
N CYS A 503 -27.09 -23.76 6.91
CA CYS A 503 -27.80 -22.67 6.22
C CYS A 503 -29.31 -22.89 6.35
N GLY A 504 -30.04 -21.92 6.83
CA GLY A 504 -31.49 -21.93 6.87
C GLY A 504 -32.14 -22.50 8.13
N GLY A 505 -31.46 -22.42 9.28
CA GLY A 505 -32.07 -22.70 10.60
C GLY A 505 -32.23 -24.20 10.93
N ALA A 506 -31.57 -25.10 10.19
CA ALA A 506 -31.37 -26.47 10.66
C ALA A 506 -30.31 -26.43 11.77
N GLY A 507 -30.75 -26.18 12.99
CA GLY A 507 -29.91 -26.31 14.17
C GLY A 507 -29.26 -27.70 14.26
N PRO A 508 -28.28 -27.90 15.17
CA PRO A 508 -27.57 -29.18 15.33
C PRO A 508 -28.55 -30.30 15.39
N ALA A 509 -28.27 -31.40 14.68
CA ALA A 509 -29.08 -32.61 14.68
C ALA A 509 -29.44 -32.95 16.13
N ALA A 510 -30.72 -33.12 16.40
CA ALA A 510 -31.33 -33.18 17.70
C ALA A 510 -30.53 -34.04 18.72
N GLY A 511 -29.75 -33.42 19.57
CA GLY A 511 -28.92 -34.03 20.57
C GLY A 511 -28.18 -33.04 21.46
N GLY A 512 -27.87 -31.87 20.99
CA GLY A 512 -27.24 -30.82 21.77
C GLY A 512 -28.14 -29.57 21.83
N ALA A 513 -28.81 -29.38 22.95
CA ALA A 513 -29.60 -28.20 23.23
C ALA A 513 -28.69 -26.94 23.13
N ALA A 514 -28.82 -26.20 22.04
CA ALA A 514 -28.26 -24.84 21.99
C ALA A 514 -28.81 -24.10 23.22
N PRO A 515 -27.98 -23.46 24.03
CA PRO A 515 -28.47 -22.81 25.24
C PRO A 515 -29.14 -21.48 24.86
N ARG A 516 -30.42 -21.54 24.51
CA ARG A 516 -31.32 -20.38 24.53
C ARG A 516 -31.31 -19.64 25.88
N ALA A 517 -30.85 -20.36 26.95
CA ALA A 517 -30.74 -19.83 28.31
C ALA A 517 -29.63 -18.80 28.52
N MET A 518 -28.71 -18.58 27.56
CA MET A 518 -27.68 -17.53 27.67
C MET A 518 -28.10 -16.16 27.13
N LEU A 519 -29.16 -16.12 26.32
CA LEU A 519 -29.68 -14.85 25.76
C LEU A 519 -30.64 -14.12 26.73
N GLU A 520 -31.13 -14.78 27.79
CA GLU A 520 -32.08 -14.18 28.73
C GLU A 520 -31.44 -13.60 30.02
N ARG A 521 -30.12 -13.61 30.13
CA ARG A 521 -29.43 -13.04 31.29
C ARG A 521 -28.50 -11.88 30.91
N ARG A 522 -29.11 -10.79 30.38
CA ARG A 522 -28.59 -9.41 30.57
C ARG A 522 -29.70 -8.40 30.38
#